data_1649903bc63da6df20124e3c7665c789
#
_entry.id   1649903bc63da6df20124e3c7665c789
#
_cell.length_a   1.000
_cell.length_b   1.000
_cell.length_c   1.000
_cell.angle_alpha   90.00
_cell.angle_beta   90.00
_cell.angle_gamma   90.00
#
_symmetry.space_group_name_H-M   'P 1'
#
loop_
_entity.id
_entity.type
_entity.pdbx_description
1 polymer ?
#
loop_
_entity_poly.entity_id
_entity_poly.type
_entity_poly.pdbx_seq_one_letter_code
_entity_poly.pdbx_strand_id
1 'polypeptide(L)'
;MIIFTDLDGTLLNHHSYEYQAVLPVLQHLKSLNVPVILNSSKTLTELDEWQIKLELNTPIIAENGGVMRISSSQEPFKKVQLGVCYSHIRSVLNALRAETQWQFEGFGDWSLAEAMNHTQLHSNQALKAMEREASEPIVWLDSDANFNAFKARLSEQNLTLKQGGRFYHVMGHHDKATAMKVLLNQFYDVPTSQVVVALGDSENDRDMLDFADYPVVIPNDGANIFNYPSFFKITQTAPEGWLEAIDKLLAIPNLAHPTHP
;
A
#
# COMPACT_ATOMS: atom_id res chain seq x y z
N MET A 1 -15.97 12.25 5.82
CA MET A 1 -15.37 11.24 4.92
C MET A 1 -13.87 11.20 5.12
N ILE A 2 -13.26 10.02 5.06
CA ILE A 2 -11.81 9.79 5.05
C ILE A 2 -11.48 8.86 3.89
N ILE A 3 -10.42 9.14 3.14
CA ILE A 3 -10.05 8.39 1.95
C ILE A 3 -8.72 7.67 2.20
N PHE A 4 -8.71 6.35 2.01
CA PHE A 4 -7.50 5.54 1.93
C PHE A 4 -7.28 5.17 0.46
N THR A 5 -6.08 5.37 -0.03
CA THR A 5 -5.77 5.08 -1.43
C THR A 5 -4.46 4.31 -1.55
N ASP A 6 -4.47 3.26 -2.39
CA ASP A 6 -3.21 2.76 -2.90
C ASP A 6 -2.55 3.80 -3.82
N LEU A 7 -1.33 3.58 -4.19
CA LEU A 7 -0.52 4.54 -4.92
C LEU A 7 -0.31 4.10 -6.38
N ASP A 8 0.43 3.00 -6.59
CA ASP A 8 0.85 2.55 -7.93
C ASP A 8 -0.30 1.88 -8.69
N GLY A 9 -0.74 2.44 -9.80
CA GLY A 9 -1.90 1.94 -10.55
C GLY A 9 -3.25 2.41 -10.01
N THR A 10 -3.27 3.09 -8.86
CA THR A 10 -4.48 3.65 -8.25
C THR A 10 -4.50 5.18 -8.34
N LEU A 11 -3.62 5.86 -7.62
CA LEU A 11 -3.49 7.32 -7.64
C LEU A 11 -2.50 7.77 -8.72
N LEU A 12 -1.43 6.99 -8.93
CA LEU A 12 -0.39 7.24 -9.91
C LEU A 12 -0.54 6.31 -11.10
N ASN A 13 -0.18 6.79 -12.28
CA ASN A 13 0.01 5.90 -13.42
C ASN A 13 1.05 4.82 -13.09
N HIS A 14 0.75 3.56 -13.39
CA HIS A 14 1.59 2.42 -13.02
C HIS A 14 2.97 2.43 -13.70
N HIS A 15 3.10 3.06 -14.88
CA HIS A 15 4.33 3.08 -15.69
C HIS A 15 5.07 4.40 -15.62
N SER A 16 4.35 5.53 -15.84
CA SER A 16 4.95 6.85 -15.90
C SER A 16 5.06 7.54 -14.53
N TYR A 17 4.33 7.06 -13.53
CA TYR A 17 4.19 7.71 -12.22
C TYR A 17 3.67 9.16 -12.31
N GLU A 18 2.90 9.47 -13.36
CA GLU A 18 2.23 10.76 -13.50
C GLU A 18 1.24 10.99 -12.37
N TYR A 19 1.24 12.19 -11.83
CA TYR A 19 0.42 12.58 -10.66
C TYR A 19 -0.07 14.02 -10.72
N GLN A 20 0.44 14.83 -11.63
CA GLN A 20 0.17 16.28 -11.65
C GLN A 20 -1.32 16.58 -11.78
N ALA A 21 -2.06 15.74 -12.49
CA ALA A 21 -3.50 15.88 -12.68
C ALA A 21 -4.31 15.77 -11.38
N VAL A 22 -3.80 15.03 -10.38
CA VAL A 22 -4.52 14.83 -9.10
C VAL A 22 -4.33 15.98 -8.11
N LEU A 23 -3.29 16.82 -8.27
CA LEU A 23 -2.97 17.89 -7.31
C LEU A 23 -4.13 18.86 -7.04
N PRO A 24 -4.84 19.39 -8.06
CA PRO A 24 -5.98 20.28 -7.81
C PRO A 24 -7.10 19.62 -7.00
N VAL A 25 -7.35 18.33 -7.24
CA VAL A 25 -8.39 17.58 -6.54
C VAL A 25 -7.97 17.29 -5.09
N LEU A 26 -6.69 16.96 -4.84
CA LEU A 26 -6.16 16.81 -3.49
C LEU A 26 -6.25 18.12 -2.69
N GLN A 27 -5.95 19.26 -3.31
CA GLN A 27 -6.13 20.59 -2.70
C GLN A 27 -7.61 20.89 -2.39
N HIS A 28 -8.53 20.51 -3.32
CA HIS A 28 -9.97 20.65 -3.09
C HIS A 28 -10.44 19.78 -1.91
N LEU A 29 -10.04 18.50 -1.84
CA LEU A 29 -10.35 17.61 -0.72
C LEU A 29 -9.82 18.17 0.61
N LYS A 30 -8.61 18.73 0.60
CA LYS A 30 -8.03 19.40 1.76
C LYS A 30 -8.88 20.60 2.21
N SER A 31 -9.40 21.41 1.27
CA SER A 31 -10.29 22.55 1.58
C SER A 31 -11.64 22.10 2.20
N LEU A 32 -12.08 20.88 1.89
CA LEU A 32 -13.26 20.25 2.47
C LEU A 32 -12.96 19.49 3.79
N ASN A 33 -11.74 19.56 4.32
CA ASN A 33 -11.27 18.77 5.45
C ASN A 33 -11.44 17.26 5.27
N VAL A 34 -11.28 16.76 4.05
CA VAL A 34 -11.30 15.33 3.71
C VAL A 34 -9.85 14.83 3.63
N PRO A 35 -9.37 14.06 4.63
CA PRO A 35 -8.01 13.54 4.60
C PRO A 35 -7.88 12.43 3.57
N VAL A 36 -6.77 12.44 2.83
CA VAL A 36 -6.34 11.39 1.92
C VAL A 36 -5.11 10.72 2.51
N ILE A 37 -5.21 9.44 2.81
CA ILE A 37 -4.17 8.63 3.46
C ILE A 37 -3.61 7.64 2.46
N LEU A 38 -2.29 7.71 2.25
CA LEU A 38 -1.58 6.74 1.39
C LEU A 38 -1.45 5.41 2.15
N ASN A 39 -1.85 4.31 1.50
CA ASN A 39 -1.83 2.95 2.06
C ASN A 39 -1.25 1.99 1.01
N SER A 40 0.06 1.79 1.01
CA SER A 40 0.78 1.19 -0.12
C SER A 40 1.75 0.07 0.31
N SER A 41 2.20 -0.71 -0.66
CA SER A 41 3.30 -1.68 -0.50
C SER A 41 4.69 -1.03 -0.44
N LYS A 42 4.78 0.27 -0.74
CA LYS A 42 6.02 1.07 -0.66
C LYS A 42 6.52 1.21 0.79
N THR A 43 7.81 1.52 0.93
CA THR A 43 8.44 1.83 2.23
C THR A 43 7.97 3.18 2.77
N LEU A 44 8.21 3.45 4.06
CA LEU A 44 7.96 4.78 4.64
C LEU A 44 8.74 5.86 3.90
N THR A 45 10.01 5.62 3.59
CA THR A 45 10.89 6.59 2.92
C THR A 45 10.41 6.92 1.50
N GLU A 46 9.86 5.95 0.77
CA GLU A 46 9.21 6.21 -0.52
C GLU A 46 7.94 7.05 -0.34
N LEU A 47 7.10 6.72 0.64
CA LEU A 47 5.85 7.44 0.88
C LEU A 47 6.08 8.86 1.40
N ASP A 48 7.18 9.12 2.13
CA ASP A 48 7.59 10.45 2.54
C ASP A 48 7.83 11.38 1.35
N GLU A 49 8.51 10.87 0.32
CA GLU A 49 8.71 11.62 -0.92
C GLU A 49 7.38 11.90 -1.63
N TRP A 50 6.48 10.89 -1.66
CA TRP A 50 5.17 11.06 -2.27
C TRP A 50 4.29 12.03 -1.50
N GLN A 51 4.33 12.06 -0.17
CA GLN A 51 3.61 13.09 0.61
C GLN A 51 4.04 14.50 0.23
N ILE A 52 5.35 14.72 0.05
CA ILE A 52 5.87 16.02 -0.38
C ILE A 52 5.36 16.38 -1.78
N LYS A 53 5.46 15.44 -2.75
CA LYS A 53 5.01 15.66 -4.13
C LYS A 53 3.51 15.90 -4.26
N LEU A 54 2.71 15.22 -3.42
CA LEU A 54 1.25 15.31 -3.41
C LEU A 54 0.72 16.41 -2.46
N GLU A 55 1.61 17.15 -1.79
CA GLU A 55 1.28 18.21 -0.82
C GLU A 55 0.37 17.71 0.32
N LEU A 56 0.52 16.44 0.70
CA LEU A 56 -0.21 15.80 1.77
C LEU A 56 0.52 15.96 3.11
N ASN A 57 -0.25 16.05 4.20
CA ASN A 57 0.27 16.05 5.57
C ASN A 57 -0.64 15.17 6.46
N THR A 58 -0.88 13.96 6.00
CA THR A 58 -1.73 12.96 6.64
C THR A 58 -0.86 11.80 7.14
N PRO A 59 -1.36 10.93 8.01
CA PRO A 59 -0.69 9.66 8.28
C PRO A 59 -0.41 8.88 7.00
N ILE A 60 0.60 8.02 7.03
CA ILE A 60 0.90 7.08 5.93
C ILE A 60 0.97 5.66 6.47
N ILE A 61 0.53 4.72 5.64
CA ILE A 61 0.56 3.29 5.88
C ILE A 61 1.45 2.67 4.80
N ALA A 62 2.55 2.06 5.24
CA ALA A 62 3.58 1.50 4.37
C ALA A 62 3.64 -0.03 4.48
N GLU A 63 4.29 -0.64 3.49
CA GLU A 63 4.58 -2.08 3.44
C GLU A 63 3.34 -2.95 3.70
N ASN A 64 2.23 -2.62 2.97
CA ASN A 64 0.95 -3.31 3.08
C ASN A 64 0.37 -3.35 4.51
N GLY A 65 0.57 -2.29 5.28
CA GLY A 65 0.09 -2.18 6.65
C GLY A 65 1.11 -2.62 7.71
N GLY A 66 2.34 -2.96 7.32
CA GLY A 66 3.37 -3.44 8.25
C GLY A 66 3.93 -2.35 9.15
N VAL A 67 3.94 -1.12 8.68
CA VAL A 67 4.43 0.05 9.42
C VAL A 67 3.62 1.29 9.06
N MET A 68 3.39 2.15 10.05
CA MET A 68 2.70 3.43 9.87
C MET A 68 3.54 4.57 10.41
N ARG A 69 3.38 5.75 9.81
CA ARG A 69 3.82 7.01 10.40
C ARG A 69 2.62 7.92 10.63
N ILE A 70 2.52 8.42 11.84
CA ILE A 70 1.41 9.24 12.29
C ILE A 70 1.96 10.60 12.70
N SER A 71 1.39 11.67 12.15
CA SER A 71 1.65 13.03 12.63
C SER A 71 0.94 13.24 13.96
N SER A 72 1.64 13.72 14.97
CA SER A 72 1.05 14.13 16.23
C SER A 72 1.32 15.62 16.46
N SER A 73 0.39 16.28 17.13
CA SER A 73 0.57 17.70 17.51
C SER A 73 1.67 17.92 18.57
N GLN A 74 2.15 16.85 19.21
CA GLN A 74 3.11 16.90 20.31
C GLN A 74 4.50 16.34 19.96
N GLU A 75 4.59 15.47 18.93
CA GLU A 75 5.85 14.94 18.43
C GLU A 75 5.82 14.98 16.90
N PRO A 76 6.94 15.29 16.24
CA PRO A 76 6.93 15.51 14.80
C PRO A 76 6.46 14.28 14.00
N PHE A 77 6.72 13.06 14.49
CA PHE A 77 6.23 11.82 13.87
C PHE A 77 6.30 10.65 14.85
N LYS A 78 5.21 9.91 14.99
CA LYS A 78 5.20 8.62 15.69
C LYS A 78 5.21 7.49 14.66
N LYS A 79 6.23 6.64 14.71
CA LYS A 79 6.27 5.40 13.95
C LYS A 79 5.60 4.27 14.75
N VAL A 80 4.74 3.50 14.11
CA VAL A 80 4.03 2.35 14.67
C VAL A 80 4.33 1.13 13.83
N GLN A 81 4.97 0.13 14.41
CA GLN A 81 5.26 -1.16 13.81
C GLN A 81 4.10 -2.11 14.09
N LEU A 82 3.44 -2.62 13.06
CA LEU A 82 2.38 -3.62 13.14
C LEU A 82 2.84 -4.98 12.63
N GLY A 83 3.70 -4.96 11.63
CA GLY A 83 4.25 -6.17 11.02
C GLY A 83 5.43 -6.76 11.78
N VAL A 84 5.84 -7.93 11.36
CA VAL A 84 7.06 -8.59 11.83
C VAL A 84 8.27 -7.76 11.39
N CYS A 85 9.25 -7.60 12.31
CA CYS A 85 10.47 -6.83 12.04
C CYS A 85 11.27 -7.41 10.86
N TYR A 86 11.76 -6.57 9.98
CA TYR A 86 12.49 -6.96 8.78
C TYR A 86 13.68 -7.88 9.06
N SER A 87 14.44 -7.62 10.14
CA SER A 87 15.58 -8.46 10.52
C SER A 87 15.16 -9.92 10.81
N HIS A 88 13.98 -10.14 11.40
CA HIS A 88 13.45 -11.48 11.62
C HIS A 88 13.07 -12.16 10.30
N ILE A 89 12.40 -11.43 9.40
CA ILE A 89 12.07 -11.95 8.05
C ILE A 89 13.34 -12.39 7.33
N ARG A 90 14.37 -11.56 7.32
CA ARG A 90 15.68 -11.89 6.70
C ARG A 90 16.36 -13.10 7.35
N SER A 91 16.27 -13.22 8.68
CA SER A 91 16.81 -14.38 9.40
C SER A 91 16.11 -15.68 8.98
N VAL A 92 14.79 -15.69 8.90
CA VAL A 92 14.01 -16.84 8.44
C VAL A 92 14.34 -17.21 7.00
N LEU A 93 14.38 -16.24 6.09
CA LEU A 93 14.69 -16.48 4.68
C LEU A 93 16.10 -17.06 4.48
N ASN A 94 17.09 -16.54 5.21
CA ASN A 94 18.47 -17.05 5.17
C ASN A 94 18.55 -18.48 5.71
N ALA A 95 17.84 -18.79 6.79
CA ALA A 95 17.80 -20.14 7.35
C ALA A 95 17.14 -21.14 6.38
N LEU A 96 16.00 -20.77 5.78
CA LEU A 96 15.32 -21.59 4.78
C LEU A 96 16.21 -21.86 3.56
N ARG A 97 16.90 -20.84 3.04
CA ARG A 97 17.82 -20.99 1.90
C ARG A 97 18.97 -21.95 2.23
N ALA A 98 19.54 -21.83 3.42
CA ALA A 98 20.63 -22.70 3.86
C ALA A 98 20.20 -24.16 4.04
N GLU A 99 18.97 -24.39 4.55
CA GLU A 99 18.43 -25.73 4.81
C GLU A 99 17.97 -26.43 3.53
N THR A 100 17.27 -25.71 2.63
CA THR A 100 16.54 -26.33 1.51
C THR A 100 17.22 -26.15 0.17
N GLN A 101 18.18 -25.23 0.05
CA GLN A 101 18.83 -24.82 -1.21
C GLN A 101 17.86 -24.24 -2.25
N TRP A 102 16.65 -23.82 -1.82
CA TRP A 102 15.67 -23.20 -2.73
C TRP A 102 16.22 -21.90 -3.34
N GLN A 103 15.84 -21.68 -4.59
CA GLN A 103 16.30 -20.55 -5.37
C GLN A 103 15.28 -19.42 -5.31
N PHE A 104 15.63 -18.35 -4.62
CA PHE A 104 14.91 -17.08 -4.57
C PHE A 104 15.89 -15.97 -4.19
N GLU A 105 15.58 -14.78 -4.60
CA GLU A 105 16.35 -13.58 -4.30
C GLU A 105 15.40 -12.45 -3.91
N GLY A 106 15.85 -11.54 -3.07
CA GLY A 106 15.07 -10.41 -2.64
C GLY A 106 15.90 -9.15 -2.46
N PHE A 107 15.23 -8.09 -2.07
CA PHE A 107 15.84 -6.76 -1.90
C PHE A 107 17.03 -6.78 -0.92
N GLY A 108 16.97 -7.59 0.12
CA GLY A 108 18.06 -7.72 1.08
C GLY A 108 19.24 -8.56 0.58
N ASP A 109 19.14 -9.22 -0.57
CA ASP A 109 20.22 -9.98 -1.20
C ASP A 109 20.95 -9.15 -2.26
N TRP A 110 20.26 -8.17 -2.85
CA TRP A 110 20.74 -7.40 -3.98
C TRP A 110 21.65 -6.23 -3.58
N SER A 111 22.65 -5.97 -4.41
CA SER A 111 23.31 -4.67 -4.46
C SER A 111 22.35 -3.63 -5.06
N LEU A 112 22.67 -2.33 -4.90
CA LEU A 112 21.91 -1.26 -5.51
C LEU A 112 21.76 -1.43 -7.03
N ALA A 113 22.80 -1.87 -7.73
CA ALA A 113 22.77 -2.07 -9.17
C ALA A 113 21.80 -3.22 -9.57
N GLU A 114 21.78 -4.32 -8.82
CA GLU A 114 20.85 -5.42 -9.03
C GLU A 114 19.40 -4.99 -8.72
N ALA A 115 19.18 -4.27 -7.61
CA ALA A 115 17.86 -3.72 -7.29
C ALA A 115 17.35 -2.80 -8.40
N MET A 116 18.17 -1.90 -8.94
CA MET A 116 17.83 -1.06 -10.10
C MET A 116 17.45 -1.90 -11.33
N ASN A 117 18.19 -2.97 -11.61
CA ASN A 117 17.89 -3.85 -12.75
C ASN A 117 16.56 -4.58 -12.59
N HIS A 118 16.29 -5.14 -11.40
CA HIS A 118 15.04 -5.88 -11.13
C HIS A 118 13.82 -4.97 -11.04
N THR A 119 13.98 -3.76 -10.50
CA THR A 119 12.86 -2.84 -10.27
C THR A 119 12.65 -1.83 -11.39
N GLN A 120 13.66 -1.59 -12.23
CA GLN A 120 13.70 -0.51 -13.24
C GLN A 120 13.61 0.89 -12.61
N LEU A 121 13.93 1.02 -11.31
CA LEU A 121 13.98 2.27 -10.59
C LEU A 121 15.32 2.97 -10.79
N HIS A 122 15.34 4.31 -10.73
CA HIS A 122 16.56 5.07 -10.61
C HIS A 122 17.22 4.85 -9.23
N SER A 123 18.52 5.10 -9.10
CA SER A 123 19.31 4.76 -7.92
C SER A 123 18.72 5.28 -6.60
N ASN A 124 18.29 6.55 -6.56
CA ASN A 124 17.69 7.13 -5.35
C ASN A 124 16.35 6.47 -4.97
N GLN A 125 15.53 6.10 -5.96
CA GLN A 125 14.26 5.39 -5.73
C GLN A 125 14.53 3.95 -5.29
N ALA A 126 15.49 3.25 -5.90
CA ALA A 126 15.88 1.91 -5.52
C ALA A 126 16.41 1.86 -4.07
N LEU A 127 17.25 2.82 -3.68
CA LEU A 127 17.71 2.93 -2.29
C LEU A 127 16.54 3.02 -1.31
N LYS A 128 15.57 3.89 -1.58
CA LYS A 128 14.37 4.04 -0.73
C LYS A 128 13.53 2.77 -0.69
N ALA A 129 13.34 2.10 -1.82
CA ALA A 129 12.59 0.85 -1.90
C ALA A 129 13.27 -0.30 -1.14
N MET A 130 14.59 -0.25 -0.96
CA MET A 130 15.38 -1.20 -0.16
C MET A 130 15.32 -0.92 1.35
N GLU A 131 14.87 0.25 1.80
CA GLU A 131 14.73 0.60 3.23
C GLU A 131 13.50 -0.06 3.86
N ARG A 132 13.48 -1.41 3.83
CA ARG A 132 12.35 -2.22 4.32
C ARG A 132 12.36 -2.35 5.85
N GLU A 133 11.16 -2.36 6.44
CA GLU A 133 10.98 -2.50 7.89
C GLU A 133 10.10 -3.70 8.28
N ALA A 134 9.15 -4.12 7.42
CA ALA A 134 8.14 -5.11 7.76
C ALA A 134 7.86 -6.13 6.65
N SER A 135 8.55 -6.07 5.52
CA SER A 135 8.35 -6.99 4.40
C SER A 135 9.62 -7.13 3.56
N GLU A 136 9.79 -8.28 2.94
CA GLU A 136 10.85 -8.56 1.97
C GLU A 136 10.23 -8.93 0.62
N PRO A 137 10.34 -8.06 -0.38
CA PRO A 137 9.98 -8.42 -1.75
C PRO A 137 11.00 -9.40 -2.34
N ILE A 138 10.51 -10.49 -2.91
CA ILE A 138 11.36 -11.54 -3.51
C ILE A 138 10.93 -11.87 -4.93
N VAL A 139 11.88 -12.38 -5.70
CA VAL A 139 11.67 -13.12 -6.96
C VAL A 139 11.85 -14.60 -6.67
N TRP A 140 10.88 -15.41 -7.05
CA TRP A 140 10.97 -16.87 -6.96
C TRP A 140 11.59 -17.42 -8.23
N LEU A 141 12.64 -18.24 -8.08
CA LEU A 141 13.47 -18.78 -9.18
C LEU A 141 13.50 -20.31 -9.21
N ASP A 142 12.64 -20.95 -8.42
CA ASP A 142 12.58 -22.41 -8.27
C ASP A 142 11.25 -22.97 -8.80
N SER A 143 11.02 -24.27 -8.65
CA SER A 143 9.82 -24.97 -9.12
C SER A 143 8.56 -24.58 -8.34
N ASP A 144 7.38 -24.80 -8.94
CA ASP A 144 6.08 -24.59 -8.28
C ASP A 144 5.88 -25.54 -7.08
N ALA A 145 6.44 -26.74 -7.13
CA ALA A 145 6.39 -27.68 -6.01
C ALA A 145 7.14 -27.11 -4.79
N ASN A 146 8.34 -26.58 -4.99
CA ASN A 146 9.13 -25.92 -3.96
C ASN A 146 8.47 -24.62 -3.48
N PHE A 147 7.78 -23.89 -4.38
CA PHE A 147 7.03 -22.69 -3.99
C PHE A 147 5.92 -22.98 -2.98
N ASN A 148 5.18 -24.07 -3.15
CA ASN A 148 4.15 -24.49 -2.21
C ASN A 148 4.75 -24.94 -0.86
N ALA A 149 5.86 -25.65 -0.89
CA ALA A 149 6.60 -26.02 0.31
C ALA A 149 7.16 -24.78 1.04
N PHE A 150 7.69 -23.80 0.29
CA PHE A 150 8.15 -22.52 0.84
C PHE A 150 7.05 -21.76 1.59
N LYS A 151 5.85 -21.66 0.99
CA LYS A 151 4.68 -21.05 1.67
C LYS A 151 4.36 -21.74 2.99
N ALA A 152 4.36 -23.09 3.01
CA ALA A 152 4.10 -23.86 4.22
C ALA A 152 5.15 -23.56 5.31
N ARG A 153 6.44 -23.56 4.93
CA ARG A 153 7.53 -23.24 5.87
C ARG A 153 7.49 -21.81 6.39
N LEU A 154 7.09 -20.84 5.58
CA LEU A 154 6.87 -19.46 6.03
C LEU A 154 5.74 -19.40 7.07
N SER A 155 4.64 -20.13 6.84
CA SER A 155 3.50 -20.18 7.76
C SER A 155 3.89 -20.75 9.13
N GLU A 156 4.78 -21.77 9.18
CA GLU A 156 5.34 -22.32 10.43
C GLU A 156 6.13 -21.26 11.24
N GLN A 157 6.63 -20.22 10.57
CA GLN A 157 7.38 -19.11 11.16
C GLN A 157 6.51 -17.84 11.40
N ASN A 158 5.18 -17.98 11.34
CA ASN A 158 4.22 -16.86 11.40
C ASN A 158 4.47 -15.78 10.33
N LEU A 159 4.96 -16.19 9.17
CA LEU A 159 5.10 -15.35 7.99
C LEU A 159 4.12 -15.79 6.90
N THR A 160 3.79 -14.87 6.02
CA THR A 160 2.95 -15.11 4.85
C THR A 160 3.62 -14.57 3.59
N LEU A 161 3.09 -15.00 2.45
CA LEU A 161 3.54 -14.57 1.13
C LEU A 161 2.36 -13.95 0.38
N LYS A 162 2.39 -12.64 0.16
CA LYS A 162 1.41 -11.94 -0.68
C LYS A 162 2.00 -11.66 -2.05
N GLN A 163 1.20 -11.84 -3.09
CA GLN A 163 1.58 -11.46 -4.45
C GLN A 163 1.34 -9.96 -4.61
N GLY A 164 2.40 -9.24 -4.97
CA GLY A 164 2.32 -7.88 -5.49
C GLY A 164 2.34 -7.87 -7.02
N GLY A 165 2.56 -6.72 -7.64
CA GLY A 165 2.63 -6.61 -9.10
C GLY A 165 3.77 -7.44 -9.70
N ARG A 166 5.01 -7.14 -9.32
CA ARG A 166 6.23 -7.80 -9.86
C ARG A 166 6.89 -8.79 -8.90
N PHE A 167 6.66 -8.65 -7.60
CA PHE A 167 7.34 -9.39 -6.55
C PHE A 167 6.34 -10.10 -5.64
N TYR A 168 6.78 -11.18 -5.03
CA TYR A 168 6.11 -11.73 -3.86
C TYR A 168 6.65 -11.04 -2.62
N HIS A 169 5.78 -10.66 -1.68
CA HIS A 169 6.16 -10.03 -0.43
C HIS A 169 6.09 -11.03 0.71
N VAL A 170 7.24 -11.38 1.28
CA VAL A 170 7.32 -12.14 2.54
C VAL A 170 7.11 -11.15 3.68
N MET A 171 6.12 -11.38 4.52
CA MET A 171 5.70 -10.45 5.56
C MET A 171 4.99 -11.20 6.70
N GLY A 172 4.70 -10.52 7.80
CA GLY A 172 3.82 -11.04 8.86
C GLY A 172 2.35 -11.05 8.43
N HIS A 173 1.47 -11.49 9.33
CA HIS A 173 0.01 -11.54 9.12
C HIS A 173 -0.65 -10.17 9.31
N HIS A 174 -0.07 -9.13 8.75
CA HIS A 174 -0.66 -7.80 8.67
C HIS A 174 -1.20 -7.54 7.25
N ASP A 175 -2.10 -6.59 7.13
CA ASP A 175 -2.67 -6.14 5.86
C ASP A 175 -3.05 -4.66 5.93
N LYS A 176 -3.42 -4.11 4.80
CA LYS A 176 -3.83 -2.70 4.66
C LYS A 176 -5.03 -2.36 5.56
N ALA A 177 -6.02 -3.26 5.70
CA ALA A 177 -7.20 -3.04 6.53
C ALA A 177 -6.89 -3.04 8.03
N THR A 178 -6.02 -3.94 8.49
CA THR A 178 -5.60 -3.97 9.89
C THR A 178 -4.94 -2.66 10.29
N ALA A 179 -4.08 -2.12 9.44
CA ALA A 179 -3.46 -0.82 9.67
C ALA A 179 -4.49 0.33 9.67
N MET A 180 -5.47 0.32 8.75
CA MET A 180 -6.56 1.29 8.74
C MET A 180 -7.35 1.26 10.05
N LYS A 181 -7.73 0.07 10.54
CA LYS A 181 -8.45 -0.11 11.82
C LYS A 181 -7.66 0.45 13.00
N VAL A 182 -6.36 0.14 13.07
CA VAL A 182 -5.49 0.66 14.13
C VAL A 182 -5.38 2.17 14.05
N LEU A 183 -5.20 2.73 12.85
CA LEU A 183 -5.11 4.17 12.66
C LEU A 183 -6.40 4.88 13.10
N LEU A 184 -7.55 4.41 12.63
CA LEU A 184 -8.85 5.02 12.94
C LEU A 184 -9.21 4.91 14.43
N ASN A 185 -8.92 3.77 15.06
CA ASN A 185 -9.33 3.52 16.46
C ASN A 185 -8.40 4.13 17.50
N GLN A 186 -7.11 4.27 17.20
CA GLN A 186 -6.11 4.62 18.22
C GLN A 186 -5.48 6.00 18.03
N PHE A 187 -5.44 6.51 16.82
CA PHE A 187 -4.63 7.67 16.48
C PHE A 187 -5.38 8.77 15.74
N TYR A 188 -6.50 8.44 15.16
CA TYR A 188 -7.38 9.41 14.53
C TYR A 188 -8.62 9.53 15.41
N ASP A 189 -8.84 10.70 15.97
CA ASP A 189 -10.07 10.99 16.74
C ASP A 189 -11.24 11.12 15.76
N VAL A 190 -11.63 9.97 15.18
CA VAL A 190 -12.62 9.91 14.13
C VAL A 190 -13.98 9.69 14.77
N PRO A 191 -14.96 10.56 14.53
CA PRO A 191 -16.34 10.27 14.94
C PRO A 191 -16.78 8.91 14.41
N THR A 192 -17.52 8.14 15.19
CA THR A 192 -18.07 6.83 14.81
C THR A 192 -18.94 6.86 13.52
N SER A 193 -19.34 8.07 13.11
CA SER A 193 -20.09 8.34 11.88
C SER A 193 -19.19 8.65 10.66
N GLN A 194 -17.86 8.55 10.79
CA GLN A 194 -16.95 8.88 9.69
C GLN A 194 -17.03 7.83 8.58
N VAL A 195 -17.41 8.27 7.40
CA VAL A 195 -17.43 7.41 6.21
C VAL A 195 -16.01 7.11 5.74
N VAL A 196 -15.73 5.84 5.53
CA VAL A 196 -14.45 5.33 5.05
C VAL A 196 -14.56 4.98 3.56
N VAL A 197 -13.71 5.60 2.76
CA VAL A 197 -13.54 5.30 1.33
C VAL A 197 -12.20 4.59 1.14
N ALA A 198 -12.16 3.57 0.29
CA ALA A 198 -10.91 2.94 -0.12
C ALA A 198 -10.83 2.85 -1.64
N LEU A 199 -9.67 3.21 -2.21
CA LEU A 199 -9.37 3.08 -3.63
C LEU A 199 -8.14 2.18 -3.82
N GLY A 200 -8.26 1.18 -4.71
CA GLY A 200 -7.21 0.22 -5.03
C GLY A 200 -7.37 -0.34 -6.44
N ASP A 201 -6.37 -1.07 -6.93
CA ASP A 201 -6.37 -1.62 -8.30
C ASP A 201 -6.03 -3.12 -8.36
N SER A 202 -5.64 -3.73 -7.26
CA SER A 202 -5.07 -5.07 -7.26
C SER A 202 -5.40 -5.90 -6.01
N GLU A 203 -5.02 -7.18 -6.03
CA GLU A 203 -5.41 -8.16 -5.00
C GLU A 203 -4.90 -7.81 -3.59
N ASN A 204 -3.76 -7.11 -3.46
CA ASN A 204 -3.26 -6.66 -2.17
C ASN A 204 -4.09 -5.54 -1.54
N ASP A 205 -5.06 -4.97 -2.29
CA ASP A 205 -6.00 -3.96 -1.81
C ASP A 205 -7.31 -4.56 -1.29
N ARG A 206 -7.56 -5.85 -1.56
CA ARG A 206 -8.82 -6.52 -1.22
C ARG A 206 -9.25 -6.27 0.22
N ASP A 207 -8.35 -6.51 1.16
CA ASP A 207 -8.65 -6.38 2.60
C ASP A 207 -9.08 -4.94 2.95
N MET A 208 -8.42 -3.94 2.34
CA MET A 208 -8.73 -2.51 2.53
C MET A 208 -10.07 -2.14 1.90
N LEU A 209 -10.38 -2.70 0.73
CA LEU A 209 -11.66 -2.49 0.05
C LEU A 209 -12.82 -3.15 0.82
N ASP A 210 -12.61 -4.37 1.34
CA ASP A 210 -13.60 -5.08 2.17
C ASP A 210 -13.93 -4.34 3.48
N PHE A 211 -13.00 -3.54 3.98
CA PHE A 211 -13.22 -2.75 5.19
C PHE A 211 -13.95 -1.43 4.94
N ALA A 212 -13.93 -0.89 3.75
CA ALA A 212 -14.47 0.44 3.43
C ALA A 212 -15.99 0.44 3.25
N ASP A 213 -16.63 1.56 3.63
CA ASP A 213 -18.04 1.82 3.31
C ASP A 213 -18.24 2.02 1.80
N TYR A 214 -17.26 2.62 1.14
CA TYR A 214 -17.24 2.88 -0.31
C TYR A 214 -15.94 2.32 -0.94
N PRO A 215 -15.93 1.02 -1.28
CA PRO A 215 -14.81 0.43 -2.02
C PRO A 215 -14.87 0.83 -3.49
N VAL A 216 -13.77 1.35 -4.03
CA VAL A 216 -13.66 1.75 -5.44
C VAL A 216 -12.42 1.11 -6.08
N VAL A 217 -12.63 0.37 -7.15
CA VAL A 217 -11.56 -0.24 -7.92
C VAL A 217 -11.23 0.64 -9.12
N ILE A 218 -9.96 0.98 -9.25
CA ILE A 218 -9.41 1.66 -10.43
C ILE A 218 -8.95 0.59 -11.42
N PRO A 219 -9.43 0.61 -12.68
CA PRO A 219 -8.95 -0.32 -13.70
C PRO A 219 -7.44 -0.17 -13.93
N ASN A 220 -6.75 -1.29 -14.08
CA ASN A 220 -5.34 -1.30 -14.49
C ASN A 220 -5.18 -1.96 -15.86
N ASP A 221 -4.05 -1.68 -16.55
CA ASP A 221 -3.72 -2.25 -17.85
C ASP A 221 -3.02 -3.61 -17.74
N GLY A 222 -2.93 -4.18 -16.55
CA GLY A 222 -2.25 -5.43 -16.27
C GLY A 222 -2.98 -6.67 -16.84
N ALA A 223 -2.23 -7.75 -17.03
CA ALA A 223 -2.77 -9.04 -17.46
C ALA A 223 -3.75 -9.66 -16.43
N ASN A 224 -3.68 -9.26 -15.18
CA ASN A 224 -4.55 -9.71 -14.09
C ASN A 224 -5.58 -8.64 -13.79
N ILE A 225 -6.77 -8.78 -14.37
CA ILE A 225 -7.91 -7.93 -14.04
C ILE A 225 -8.35 -8.27 -12.62
N PHE A 226 -8.28 -7.28 -11.74
CA PHE A 226 -8.78 -7.41 -10.38
C PHE A 226 -10.31 -7.41 -10.39
N ASN A 227 -10.90 -8.58 -10.21
CA ASN A 227 -12.36 -8.73 -10.17
C ASN A 227 -12.87 -8.54 -8.74
N TYR A 228 -13.33 -7.33 -8.46
CA TYR A 228 -13.86 -6.95 -7.16
C TYR A 228 -15.17 -6.13 -7.36
N PRO A 229 -16.20 -6.29 -6.50
CA PRO A 229 -17.44 -5.51 -6.58
C PRO A 229 -17.20 -4.06 -6.14
N SER A 230 -16.78 -3.23 -7.09
CA SER A 230 -16.56 -1.80 -6.86
C SER A 230 -17.90 -1.07 -6.66
N PHE A 231 -17.94 -0.10 -5.75
CA PHE A 231 -19.12 0.73 -5.52
C PHE A 231 -19.51 1.54 -6.77
N PHE A 232 -18.51 2.04 -7.50
CA PHE A 232 -18.71 2.66 -8.81
C PHE A 232 -18.01 1.86 -9.90
N LYS A 233 -18.61 1.87 -11.08
CA LYS A 233 -17.90 1.49 -12.30
C LYS A 233 -17.00 2.66 -12.72
N ILE A 234 -15.70 2.46 -12.64
CA ILE A 234 -14.68 3.37 -13.17
C ILE A 234 -14.25 2.88 -14.54
N THR A 235 -14.00 3.78 -15.47
CA THR A 235 -13.75 3.44 -16.86
C THR A 235 -12.32 3.74 -17.33
N GLN A 236 -11.63 4.58 -16.60
CA GLN A 236 -10.27 5.01 -16.91
C GLN A 236 -9.26 4.42 -15.95
N THR A 237 -8.03 4.22 -16.40
CA THR A 237 -6.89 3.85 -15.56
C THR A 237 -6.39 5.05 -14.77
N ALA A 238 -5.45 4.84 -13.84
CA ALA A 238 -4.84 5.91 -13.08
C ALA A 238 -3.96 6.83 -13.97
N PRO A 239 -3.92 8.14 -13.71
CA PRO A 239 -4.58 8.86 -12.60
C PRO A 239 -6.04 9.29 -12.90
N GLU A 240 -6.49 9.26 -14.15
CA GLU A 240 -7.82 9.72 -14.59
C GLU A 240 -8.95 8.92 -13.91
N GLY A 241 -8.76 7.62 -13.71
CA GLY A 241 -9.71 6.77 -12.99
C GLY A 241 -9.87 7.17 -11.54
N TRP A 242 -8.79 7.58 -10.87
CA TRP A 242 -8.85 8.11 -9.52
C TRP A 242 -9.63 9.44 -9.49
N LEU A 243 -9.41 10.33 -10.44
CA LEU A 243 -10.16 11.58 -10.58
C LEU A 243 -11.65 11.31 -10.82
N GLU A 244 -12.00 10.38 -11.73
CA GLU A 244 -13.39 9.95 -11.97
C GLU A 244 -14.05 9.43 -10.69
N ALA A 245 -13.30 8.66 -9.89
CA ALA A 245 -13.80 8.12 -8.63
C ALA A 245 -14.11 9.22 -7.61
N ILE A 246 -13.22 10.18 -7.44
CA ILE A 246 -13.43 11.29 -6.51
C ILE A 246 -14.59 12.18 -6.94
N ASP A 247 -14.72 12.49 -8.23
CA ASP A 247 -15.84 13.27 -8.74
C ASP A 247 -17.18 12.59 -8.41
N LYS A 248 -17.29 11.27 -8.62
CA LYS A 248 -18.49 10.49 -8.29
C LYS A 248 -18.76 10.47 -6.78
N LEU A 249 -17.75 10.35 -5.94
CA LEU A 249 -17.89 10.38 -4.48
C LEU A 249 -18.38 11.74 -4.00
N LEU A 250 -17.80 12.83 -4.50
CA LEU A 250 -18.22 14.20 -4.14
C LEU A 250 -19.63 14.55 -4.62
N ALA A 251 -20.13 13.87 -5.64
CA ALA A 251 -21.51 14.03 -6.12
C ALA A 251 -22.54 13.36 -5.19
N ILE A 252 -22.15 12.49 -4.25
CA ILE A 252 -23.06 11.90 -3.26
C ILE A 252 -23.44 12.97 -2.23
N PRO A 253 -24.76 13.30 -2.07
CA PRO A 253 -25.19 14.31 -1.12
C PRO A 253 -24.70 14.02 0.31
N ASN A 254 -24.16 15.00 0.97
CA ASN A 254 -23.68 14.97 2.37
C ASN A 254 -22.51 14.00 2.66
N LEU A 255 -21.88 13.40 1.67
CA LEU A 255 -20.79 12.47 1.91
C LEU A 255 -19.54 13.18 2.45
N ALA A 256 -19.18 14.33 1.89
CA ALA A 256 -18.03 15.12 2.35
C ALA A 256 -18.33 15.88 3.66
N HIS A 257 -19.58 16.23 3.87
CA HIS A 257 -20.05 16.97 5.04
C HIS A 257 -21.26 16.25 5.66
N PRO A 258 -21.04 15.21 6.50
CA PRO A 258 -22.17 14.63 7.23
C PRO A 258 -22.79 15.75 8.10
N THR A 259 -24.03 16.10 7.78
CA THR A 259 -24.82 17.00 8.64
C THR A 259 -25.03 16.27 9.94
N HIS A 260 -24.41 16.75 11.02
CA HIS A 260 -24.78 16.31 12.36
C HIS A 260 -26.25 16.64 12.58
N PRO A 261 -27.07 15.67 13.05
CA PRO A 261 -28.43 15.95 13.48
C PRO A 261 -28.47 16.84 14.71
#